data_9b1f1af5254e4f1f96ac1d157c415fd2
#
_entry.id   9b1f1af5254e4f1f96ac1d157c415fd2
#
_cell.length_a   1.000
_cell.length_b   1.000
_cell.length_c   1.000
_cell.angle_alpha   90.00
_cell.angle_beta   90.00
_cell.angle_gamma   90.00
#
_symmetry.space_group_name_H-M   'P 1'
#
loop_
_entity.id
_entity.type
_entity.pdbx_description
1 polymer ?
#
loop_
_entity_poly.entity_id
_entity_poly.type
_entity_poly.pdbx_seq_one_letter_code
_entity_poly.pdbx_strand_id
1 'polypeptide(L)'
;MRPYVYLMAAVTIDGRIASKSGYSRLSCPHDLKRLHALRAEVDAVIVGANTAIIDNHRLTVRYAAGRNPTRVLIDGALRAPTTLRIFDKTAPTIVYTTNLAPAEKINELRRLGIEVVVFPSHRVDPASVLSDLYNRGVRKVLIEGGGRTNWEFISKCLVDEVIVTVTPYVFGSGVSLVEGEGFKDIEEMPFNLKLLGVKLCECGKEVVVKYAVECKKVDTKYNRLEN
;
A
#
# COMPACT_ATOMS: atom_id res chain seq x y z
N MET A 1 16.43 -7.89 -6.23
CA MET A 1 16.31 -6.40 -6.16
C MET A 1 14.84 -6.03 -6.06
N ARG A 2 14.49 -4.84 -5.49
CA ARG A 2 13.13 -4.34 -5.40
C ARG A 2 13.07 -2.84 -5.71
N PRO A 3 11.89 -2.31 -6.09
CA PRO A 3 11.67 -0.87 -6.22
C PRO A 3 11.85 -0.13 -4.88
N TYR A 4 12.00 1.18 -4.96
CA TYR A 4 11.81 2.07 -3.80
C TYR A 4 10.32 2.18 -3.46
N VAL A 5 9.95 2.01 -2.20
CA VAL A 5 8.55 1.86 -1.77
C VAL A 5 8.16 2.97 -0.80
N TYR A 6 7.18 3.77 -1.23
CA TYR A 6 6.48 4.73 -0.39
C TYR A 6 5.22 4.10 0.20
N LEU A 7 4.93 4.40 1.46
CA LEU A 7 3.62 4.18 2.08
C LEU A 7 3.04 5.54 2.42
N MET A 8 1.89 5.89 1.84
CA MET A 8 1.25 7.18 2.13
C MET A 8 -0.20 6.98 2.54
N ALA A 9 -0.59 7.63 3.64
CA ALA A 9 -1.97 7.62 4.12
C ALA A 9 -2.30 8.90 4.90
N ALA A 10 -3.58 9.30 4.84
CA ALA A 10 -4.18 10.21 5.81
C ALA A 10 -4.75 9.41 6.98
N VAL A 11 -4.56 9.89 8.19
CA VAL A 11 -5.03 9.25 9.42
C VAL A 11 -5.75 10.23 10.31
N THR A 12 -6.67 9.73 11.12
CA THR A 12 -7.22 10.48 12.27
C THR A 12 -6.16 10.61 13.38
N ILE A 13 -6.38 11.49 14.37
CA ILE A 13 -5.48 11.64 15.53
C ILE A 13 -5.29 10.32 16.28
N ASP A 14 -6.34 9.47 16.32
CA ASP A 14 -6.29 8.13 16.91
C ASP A 14 -5.84 7.03 15.94
N GLY A 15 -5.19 7.39 14.81
CA GLY A 15 -4.47 6.48 13.92
C GLY A 15 -5.34 5.65 12.96
N ARG A 16 -6.58 6.10 12.65
CA ARG A 16 -7.47 5.39 11.73
C ARG A 16 -7.39 5.94 10.31
N ILE A 17 -7.31 5.05 9.32
CA ILE A 17 -7.40 5.39 7.90
C ILE A 17 -8.83 5.31 7.37
N ALA A 18 -9.71 4.60 8.07
CA ALA A 18 -11.14 4.55 7.79
C ALA A 18 -11.96 4.32 9.07
N SER A 19 -13.19 4.81 9.08
CA SER A 19 -14.14 4.55 10.17
C SER A 19 -14.64 3.10 10.18
N LYS A 20 -15.41 2.73 11.18
CA LYS A 20 -16.07 1.41 11.29
C LYS A 20 -16.99 1.10 10.10
N SER A 21 -17.57 2.13 9.47
CA SER A 21 -18.40 1.98 8.27
C SER A 21 -17.61 2.00 6.96
N GLY A 22 -16.28 2.11 7.00
CA GLY A 22 -15.42 2.19 5.81
C GLY A 22 -15.26 3.61 5.24
N TYR A 23 -15.73 4.66 5.92
CA TYR A 23 -15.51 6.03 5.46
C TYR A 23 -14.04 6.41 5.59
N SER A 24 -13.38 6.75 4.45
CA SER A 24 -11.94 6.98 4.33
C SER A 24 -11.56 8.38 3.79
N ARG A 25 -12.54 9.28 3.57
CA ARG A 25 -12.28 10.62 2.99
C ARG A 25 -11.79 11.58 4.06
N LEU A 26 -10.55 11.40 4.49
CA LEU A 26 -9.92 12.21 5.55
C LEU A 26 -9.15 13.41 5.00
N SER A 27 -8.55 13.27 3.82
CA SER A 27 -7.61 14.23 3.23
C SER A 27 -8.29 15.54 2.81
N CYS A 28 -7.68 16.67 3.15
CA CYS A 28 -8.04 17.97 2.57
C CYS A 28 -7.62 18.05 1.08
N PRO A 29 -8.06 19.08 0.33
CA PRO A 29 -7.67 19.25 -1.07
C PRO A 29 -6.15 19.36 -1.29
N HIS A 30 -5.39 19.92 -0.35
CA HIS A 30 -3.93 20.02 -0.44
C HIS A 30 -3.26 18.66 -0.26
N ASP A 31 -3.76 17.84 0.68
CA ASP A 31 -3.28 16.48 0.86
C ASP A 31 -3.59 15.60 -0.36
N LEU A 32 -4.77 15.72 -0.94
CA LEU A 32 -5.12 15.05 -2.20
C LEU A 32 -4.18 15.47 -3.34
N LYS A 33 -3.79 16.75 -3.44
CA LYS A 33 -2.81 17.20 -4.44
C LYS A 33 -1.44 16.51 -4.21
N ARG A 34 -0.97 16.41 -2.95
CA ARG A 34 0.29 15.71 -2.63
C ARG A 34 0.23 14.24 -3.02
N LEU A 35 -0.88 13.55 -2.68
CA LEU A 35 -1.09 12.16 -3.07
C LEU A 35 -1.02 11.99 -4.60
N HIS A 36 -1.72 12.86 -5.33
CA HIS A 36 -1.74 12.77 -6.79
C HIS A 36 -0.40 13.18 -7.44
N ALA A 37 0.36 14.09 -6.83
CA ALA A 37 1.73 14.39 -7.25
C ALA A 37 2.63 13.16 -7.08
N LEU A 38 2.56 12.48 -5.93
CA LEU A 38 3.32 11.26 -5.70
C LEU A 38 2.90 10.13 -6.66
N ARG A 39 1.59 9.98 -6.95
CA ARG A 39 1.12 9.03 -7.98
C ARG A 39 1.73 9.30 -9.37
N ALA A 40 1.95 10.56 -9.71
CA ALA A 40 2.56 10.95 -10.99
C ALA A 40 4.07 10.68 -11.05
N GLU A 41 4.73 10.55 -9.89
CA GLU A 41 6.18 10.31 -9.76
C GLU A 41 6.53 8.83 -9.66
N VAL A 42 5.58 7.96 -9.26
CA VAL A 42 5.82 6.53 -9.11
C VAL A 42 5.42 5.74 -10.36
N ASP A 43 6.02 4.57 -10.52
CA ASP A 43 5.72 3.69 -11.65
C ASP A 43 4.51 2.80 -11.39
N ALA A 44 4.23 2.47 -10.11
CA ALA A 44 3.10 1.64 -9.74
C ALA A 44 2.48 2.08 -8.40
N VAL A 45 1.16 1.85 -8.27
CA VAL A 45 0.40 2.05 -7.02
C VAL A 45 -0.21 0.73 -6.59
N ILE A 46 0.05 0.32 -5.35
CA ILE A 46 -0.44 -0.94 -4.76
C ILE A 46 -1.61 -0.66 -3.82
N VAL A 47 -2.65 -1.47 -3.94
CA VAL A 47 -3.80 -1.51 -3.02
C VAL A 47 -4.19 -2.95 -2.71
N GLY A 48 -4.67 -3.20 -1.50
CA GLY A 48 -5.27 -4.49 -1.12
C GLY A 48 -6.75 -4.59 -1.51
N ALA A 49 -7.25 -5.82 -1.62
CA ALA A 49 -8.60 -6.12 -2.06
C ALA A 49 -9.70 -5.38 -1.27
N ASN A 50 -9.63 -5.37 0.06
CA ASN A 50 -10.67 -4.72 0.87
C ASN A 50 -10.78 -3.23 0.56
N THR A 51 -9.65 -2.53 0.46
CA THR A 51 -9.62 -1.11 0.10
C THR A 51 -10.15 -0.87 -1.31
N ALA A 52 -9.74 -1.70 -2.28
CA ALA A 52 -10.25 -1.60 -3.64
C ALA A 52 -11.77 -1.80 -3.72
N ILE A 53 -12.32 -2.74 -2.94
CA ILE A 53 -13.76 -3.03 -2.91
C ILE A 53 -14.55 -1.88 -2.25
N ILE A 54 -14.07 -1.39 -1.09
CA ILE A 54 -14.79 -0.38 -0.30
C ILE A 54 -14.72 0.99 -0.97
N ASP A 55 -13.53 1.42 -1.36
CA ASP A 55 -13.30 2.77 -1.89
C ASP A 55 -13.61 2.88 -3.39
N ASN A 56 -13.51 1.80 -4.11
CA ASN A 56 -13.71 1.72 -5.57
C ASN A 56 -13.00 2.83 -6.34
N HIS A 57 -11.74 3.11 -5.96
CA HIS A 57 -10.93 4.17 -6.57
C HIS A 57 -10.29 3.72 -7.89
N ARG A 58 -10.11 4.69 -8.82
CA ARG A 58 -9.37 4.45 -10.08
C ARG A 58 -7.86 4.38 -9.89
N LEU A 59 -7.32 4.91 -8.82
CA LEU A 59 -5.87 5.05 -8.56
C LEU A 59 -5.11 5.80 -9.68
N THR A 60 -5.78 6.74 -10.34
CA THR A 60 -5.23 7.58 -11.42
C THR A 60 -4.81 8.95 -10.92
N VAL A 61 -3.97 9.63 -11.68
CA VAL A 61 -3.60 11.03 -11.46
C VAL A 61 -4.72 11.95 -11.93
N ARG A 62 -5.18 12.88 -11.08
CA ARG A 62 -6.26 13.85 -11.39
C ARG A 62 -5.95 15.27 -10.95
N TYR A 63 -5.19 15.43 -9.87
CA TYR A 63 -4.92 16.75 -9.24
C TYR A 63 -3.45 17.18 -9.38
N ALA A 64 -2.69 16.51 -10.26
CA ALA A 64 -1.32 16.85 -10.63
C ALA A 64 -1.12 16.59 -12.12
N ALA A 65 -0.10 17.20 -12.71
CA ALA A 65 0.38 16.84 -14.03
C ALA A 65 1.23 15.56 -13.95
N GLY A 66 1.16 14.69 -14.96
CA GLY A 66 1.96 13.47 -15.05
C GLY A 66 1.19 12.29 -15.60
N ARG A 67 1.89 11.16 -15.74
CA ARG A 67 1.32 9.91 -16.23
C ARG A 67 0.61 9.13 -15.12
N ASN A 68 -0.36 8.31 -15.49
CA ASN A 68 -0.95 7.37 -14.56
C ASN A 68 0.05 6.24 -14.27
N PRO A 69 0.23 5.84 -13.00
CA PRO A 69 1.01 4.67 -12.64
C PRO A 69 0.29 3.37 -13.04
N THR A 70 1.03 2.27 -13.12
CA THR A 70 0.45 0.92 -13.17
C THR A 70 -0.30 0.66 -11.86
N ARG A 71 -1.55 0.25 -11.96
CA ARG A 71 -2.37 -0.11 -10.79
C ARG A 71 -2.11 -1.56 -10.42
N VAL A 72 -1.85 -1.80 -9.15
CA VAL A 72 -1.55 -3.12 -8.63
C VAL A 72 -2.58 -3.47 -7.56
N LEU A 73 -3.33 -4.53 -7.80
CA LEU A 73 -4.27 -5.10 -6.83
C LEU A 73 -3.68 -6.37 -6.23
N ILE A 74 -3.59 -6.43 -4.91
CA ILE A 74 -3.27 -7.66 -4.19
C ILE A 74 -4.56 -8.27 -3.66
N ASP A 75 -4.97 -9.39 -4.25
CA ASP A 75 -6.20 -10.11 -3.88
C ASP A 75 -6.00 -11.62 -3.99
N GLY A 76 -5.52 -12.24 -2.92
CA GLY A 76 -5.15 -13.66 -2.91
C GLY A 76 -6.26 -14.62 -3.34
N ALA A 77 -7.51 -14.37 -2.94
CA ALA A 77 -8.67 -15.18 -3.32
C ALA A 77 -9.50 -14.56 -4.46
N LEU A 78 -9.03 -13.47 -5.05
CA LEU A 78 -9.69 -12.73 -6.14
C LEU A 78 -11.15 -12.37 -5.82
N ARG A 79 -11.37 -11.77 -4.63
CA ARG A 79 -12.72 -11.40 -4.13
C ARG A 79 -13.27 -10.16 -4.82
N ALA A 80 -12.38 -9.28 -5.31
CA ALA A 80 -12.77 -8.03 -5.95
C ALA A 80 -13.69 -8.26 -7.14
N PRO A 81 -14.87 -7.62 -7.22
CA PRO A 81 -15.73 -7.67 -8.39
C PRO A 81 -15.01 -7.12 -9.63
N THR A 82 -15.22 -7.74 -10.78
CA THR A 82 -14.63 -7.31 -12.07
C THR A 82 -15.16 -5.96 -12.57
N THR A 83 -16.23 -5.47 -11.95
CA THR A 83 -16.85 -4.16 -12.22
C THR A 83 -16.18 -2.99 -11.50
N LEU A 84 -15.17 -3.23 -10.67
CA LEU A 84 -14.47 -2.16 -9.97
C LEU A 84 -13.76 -1.20 -10.93
N ARG A 85 -13.73 0.08 -10.54
CA ARG A 85 -13.10 1.15 -11.34
C ARG A 85 -11.60 0.99 -11.52
N ILE A 86 -10.93 0.19 -10.69
CA ILE A 86 -9.52 -0.17 -10.86
C ILE A 86 -9.28 -0.98 -12.14
N PHE A 87 -10.31 -1.63 -12.70
CA PHE A 87 -10.24 -2.43 -13.92
C PHE A 87 -10.65 -1.68 -15.19
N ASP A 88 -10.98 -0.38 -15.09
CA ASP A 88 -11.23 0.43 -16.28
C ASP A 88 -9.95 0.59 -17.13
N LYS A 89 -10.10 1.00 -18.39
CA LYS A 89 -8.99 1.10 -19.36
C LYS A 89 -8.16 2.39 -19.22
N THR A 90 -8.32 3.16 -18.13
CA THR A 90 -7.64 4.46 -17.96
C THR A 90 -6.17 4.35 -17.59
N ALA A 91 -5.73 3.19 -17.10
CA ALA A 91 -4.32 2.87 -16.80
C ALA A 91 -4.08 1.35 -16.85
N PRO A 92 -2.84 0.89 -17.03
CA PRO A 92 -2.49 -0.53 -16.89
C PRO A 92 -2.83 -1.06 -15.50
N THR A 93 -3.26 -2.33 -15.43
CA THR A 93 -3.60 -2.97 -14.15
C THR A 93 -3.01 -4.37 -14.10
N ILE A 94 -2.36 -4.69 -12.99
CA ILE A 94 -1.86 -6.04 -12.67
C ILE A 94 -2.55 -6.50 -11.39
N VAL A 95 -3.04 -7.72 -11.39
CA VAL A 95 -3.62 -8.38 -10.22
C VAL A 95 -2.69 -9.50 -9.77
N TYR A 96 -2.25 -9.46 -8.52
CA TYR A 96 -1.52 -10.54 -7.88
C TYR A 96 -2.48 -11.35 -7.04
N THR A 97 -2.61 -12.62 -7.36
CA THR A 97 -3.50 -13.57 -6.69
C THR A 97 -2.81 -14.89 -6.39
N THR A 98 -3.51 -15.86 -5.86
CA THR A 98 -3.00 -17.18 -5.50
C THR A 98 -3.78 -18.29 -6.20
N ASN A 99 -3.39 -19.54 -5.99
CA ASN A 99 -4.12 -20.71 -6.45
C ASN A 99 -5.51 -20.89 -5.80
N LEU A 100 -5.88 -20.05 -4.82
CA LEU A 100 -7.23 -20.00 -4.23
C LEU A 100 -8.22 -19.21 -5.10
N ALA A 101 -7.74 -18.49 -6.10
CA ALA A 101 -8.59 -17.69 -6.99
C ALA A 101 -9.38 -18.59 -7.96
N PRO A 102 -10.68 -18.33 -8.16
CA PRO A 102 -11.49 -19.07 -9.13
C PRO A 102 -10.94 -18.89 -10.56
N ALA A 103 -10.69 -19.99 -11.27
CA ALA A 103 -10.15 -19.97 -12.63
C ALA A 103 -11.01 -19.16 -13.60
N GLU A 104 -12.34 -19.23 -13.46
CA GLU A 104 -13.30 -18.46 -14.27
C GLU A 104 -13.06 -16.95 -14.13
N LYS A 105 -12.84 -16.47 -12.89
CA LYS A 105 -12.63 -15.06 -12.60
C LYS A 105 -11.27 -14.56 -13.09
N ILE A 106 -10.25 -15.41 -13.02
CA ILE A 106 -8.93 -15.14 -13.63
C ILE A 106 -9.10 -14.95 -15.14
N ASN A 107 -9.83 -15.86 -15.80
CA ASN A 107 -10.07 -15.82 -17.23
C ASN A 107 -10.96 -14.60 -17.63
N GLU A 108 -11.91 -14.22 -16.79
CA GLU A 108 -12.73 -13.02 -17.00
C GLU A 108 -11.86 -11.76 -17.01
N LEU A 109 -11.01 -11.56 -15.98
CA LEU A 109 -10.09 -10.42 -15.92
C LEU A 109 -9.12 -10.39 -17.10
N ARG A 110 -8.56 -11.53 -17.49
CA ARG A 110 -7.68 -11.62 -18.66
C ARG A 110 -8.39 -11.23 -19.96
N ARG A 111 -9.65 -11.60 -20.13
CA ARG A 111 -10.49 -11.17 -21.29
C ARG A 111 -10.75 -9.66 -21.29
N LEU A 112 -10.79 -9.02 -20.11
CA LEU A 112 -10.88 -7.57 -19.99
C LEU A 112 -9.54 -6.84 -20.27
N GLY A 113 -8.46 -7.59 -20.55
CA GLY A 113 -7.11 -7.06 -20.78
C GLY A 113 -6.33 -6.78 -19.49
N ILE A 114 -6.80 -7.31 -18.36
CA ILE A 114 -6.12 -7.20 -17.07
C ILE A 114 -5.08 -8.32 -16.95
N GLU A 115 -3.86 -7.96 -16.60
CA GLU A 115 -2.83 -8.94 -16.31
C GLU A 115 -3.07 -9.58 -14.95
N VAL A 116 -3.07 -10.93 -14.89
CA VAL A 116 -3.26 -11.69 -13.65
C VAL A 116 -2.08 -12.62 -13.44
N VAL A 117 -1.32 -12.35 -12.39
CA VAL A 117 -0.20 -13.16 -11.90
C VAL A 117 -0.70 -14.04 -10.76
N VAL A 118 -0.54 -15.36 -10.92
CA VAL A 118 -1.01 -16.35 -9.94
C VAL A 118 0.20 -16.95 -9.23
N PHE A 119 0.31 -16.74 -7.92
CA PHE A 119 1.33 -17.40 -7.11
C PHE A 119 0.90 -18.79 -6.68
N PRO A 120 1.80 -19.80 -6.71
CA PRO A 120 1.51 -21.17 -6.28
C PRO A 120 1.53 -21.29 -4.73
N SER A 121 0.74 -20.48 -4.06
CA SER A 121 0.72 -20.36 -2.59
C SER A 121 -0.67 -19.96 -2.11
N HIS A 122 -0.92 -20.04 -0.80
CA HIS A 122 -2.18 -19.60 -0.18
C HIS A 122 -2.20 -18.09 0.14
N ARG A 123 -1.04 -17.42 0.08
CA ARG A 123 -0.90 -15.98 0.34
C ARG A 123 0.01 -15.35 -0.71
N VAL A 124 -0.32 -14.14 -1.11
CA VAL A 124 0.54 -13.33 -1.97
C VAL A 124 1.69 -12.80 -1.10
N ASP A 125 2.92 -13.19 -1.41
CA ASP A 125 4.10 -12.66 -0.72
C ASP A 125 4.48 -11.28 -1.28
N PRO A 126 4.51 -10.22 -0.47
CA PRO A 126 4.81 -8.87 -0.93
C PRO A 126 6.24 -8.71 -1.47
N ALA A 127 7.21 -9.49 -0.98
CA ALA A 127 8.57 -9.45 -1.51
C ALA A 127 8.62 -9.98 -2.96
N SER A 128 7.88 -11.05 -3.23
CA SER A 128 7.73 -11.61 -4.58
C SER A 128 7.01 -10.64 -5.53
N VAL A 129 5.98 -9.92 -5.03
CA VAL A 129 5.31 -8.85 -5.80
C VAL A 129 6.29 -7.76 -6.20
N LEU A 130 7.09 -7.26 -5.25
CA LEU A 130 8.08 -6.21 -5.54
C LEU A 130 9.17 -6.69 -6.48
N SER A 131 9.61 -7.95 -6.35
CA SER A 131 10.61 -8.55 -7.24
C SER A 131 10.09 -8.64 -8.68
N ASP A 132 8.84 -9.09 -8.87
CA ASP A 132 8.21 -9.16 -10.21
C ASP A 132 8.04 -7.75 -10.80
N LEU A 133 7.56 -6.78 -10.03
CA LEU A 133 7.44 -5.39 -10.47
C LEU A 133 8.82 -4.81 -10.87
N TYR A 134 9.87 -5.10 -10.10
CA TYR A 134 11.22 -4.63 -10.43
C TYR A 134 11.72 -5.23 -11.76
N ASN A 135 11.48 -6.51 -12.01
CA ASN A 135 11.84 -7.19 -13.26
C ASN A 135 11.07 -6.63 -14.47
N ARG A 136 9.88 -6.07 -14.25
CA ARG A 136 9.08 -5.36 -15.26
C ARG A 136 9.52 -3.91 -15.49
N GLY A 137 10.60 -3.46 -14.84
CA GLY A 137 11.12 -2.09 -14.98
C GLY A 137 10.55 -1.08 -14.01
N VAL A 138 9.68 -1.47 -13.06
CA VAL A 138 9.18 -0.59 -11.99
C VAL A 138 10.32 -0.26 -11.03
N ARG A 139 10.52 1.01 -10.73
CA ARG A 139 11.58 1.51 -9.83
C ARG A 139 11.04 2.20 -8.59
N LYS A 140 9.84 2.77 -8.66
CA LYS A 140 9.16 3.43 -7.55
C LYS A 140 7.73 2.91 -7.41
N VAL A 141 7.34 2.60 -6.19
CA VAL A 141 6.02 2.06 -5.84
C VAL A 141 5.42 2.89 -4.72
N LEU A 142 4.13 3.18 -4.82
CA LEU A 142 3.33 3.76 -3.76
C LEU A 142 2.34 2.74 -3.22
N ILE A 143 2.32 2.53 -1.91
CA ILE A 143 1.29 1.74 -1.22
C ILE A 143 0.24 2.70 -0.66
N GLU A 144 -1.02 2.50 -1.06
CA GLU A 144 -2.17 3.30 -0.59
C GLU A 144 -3.10 2.51 0.35
N GLY A 145 -2.60 1.42 0.89
CA GLY A 145 -3.28 0.73 1.97
C GLY A 145 -4.16 -0.46 1.52
N GLY A 146 -5.11 -0.98 2.34
CA GLY A 146 -5.41 -0.70 3.75
C GLY A 146 -4.45 -1.24 4.80
N GLY A 147 -4.88 -1.22 6.04
CA GLY A 147 -4.05 -1.53 7.19
C GLY A 147 -3.32 -2.87 7.13
N ARG A 148 -3.98 -3.93 6.66
CA ARG A 148 -3.35 -5.24 6.46
C ARG A 148 -2.29 -5.23 5.38
N THR A 149 -2.55 -4.55 4.25
CA THR A 149 -1.54 -4.41 3.19
C THR A 149 -0.34 -3.64 3.70
N ASN A 150 -0.57 -2.54 4.42
CA ASN A 150 0.51 -1.76 5.04
C ASN A 150 1.35 -2.62 6.00
N TRP A 151 0.71 -3.46 6.83
CA TRP A 151 1.40 -4.39 7.72
C TRP A 151 2.28 -5.38 6.96
N GLU A 152 1.73 -6.05 5.95
CA GLU A 152 2.46 -7.06 5.17
C GLU A 152 3.74 -6.51 4.52
N PHE A 153 3.77 -5.22 4.18
CA PHE A 153 4.96 -4.60 3.62
C PHE A 153 5.89 -4.05 4.71
N ILE A 154 5.39 -3.30 5.69
CA ILE A 154 6.25 -2.64 6.67
C ILE A 154 6.88 -3.64 7.66
N SER A 155 6.13 -4.65 8.10
CA SER A 155 6.65 -5.67 9.03
C SER A 155 7.79 -6.49 8.46
N LYS A 156 7.87 -6.60 7.12
CA LYS A 156 8.94 -7.30 6.39
C LYS A 156 10.04 -6.37 5.89
N CYS A 157 10.07 -5.13 6.37
CA CYS A 157 11.08 -4.15 5.93
C CYS A 157 11.06 -3.89 4.40
N LEU A 158 9.89 -3.88 3.79
CA LEU A 158 9.70 -3.67 2.35
C LEU A 158 9.26 -2.26 1.99
N VAL A 159 9.16 -1.36 2.98
CA VAL A 159 8.88 0.07 2.82
C VAL A 159 10.16 0.85 3.06
N ASP A 160 10.40 1.89 2.26
CA ASP A 160 11.55 2.79 2.40
C ASP A 160 11.17 4.11 3.05
N GLU A 161 9.99 4.64 2.73
CA GLU A 161 9.50 5.91 3.28
C GLU A 161 8.02 5.82 3.67
N VAL A 162 7.68 6.33 4.85
CA VAL A 162 6.31 6.45 5.34
C VAL A 162 5.92 7.92 5.38
N ILE A 163 4.81 8.27 4.73
CA ILE A 163 4.25 9.62 4.68
C ILE A 163 2.86 9.57 5.30
N VAL A 164 2.70 10.21 6.44
CA VAL A 164 1.42 10.24 7.17
C VAL A 164 0.90 11.67 7.28
N THR A 165 -0.32 11.89 6.81
CA THR A 165 -1.03 13.13 7.07
C THR A 165 -1.98 12.92 8.24
N VAL A 166 -1.67 13.54 9.38
CA VAL A 166 -2.54 13.53 10.58
C VAL A 166 -3.62 14.57 10.39
N THR A 167 -4.87 14.14 10.39
CA THR A 167 -6.07 14.97 10.17
C THR A 167 -6.78 15.27 11.49
N PRO A 168 -7.57 16.36 11.58
CA PRO A 168 -8.21 16.79 12.82
C PRO A 168 -9.50 16.01 13.14
N TYR A 169 -9.48 14.69 12.94
CA TYR A 169 -10.62 13.80 13.20
C TYR A 169 -10.26 12.73 14.22
N VAL A 170 -11.28 12.18 14.86
CA VAL A 170 -11.19 11.03 15.78
C VAL A 170 -12.32 10.07 15.44
N PHE A 171 -12.01 8.79 15.23
CA PHE A 171 -13.02 7.77 14.95
C PHE A 171 -13.29 6.82 16.12
N GLY A 172 -12.35 6.69 17.06
CA GLY A 172 -12.43 5.76 18.20
C GLY A 172 -12.30 4.30 17.80
N SER A 173 -12.83 3.92 16.64
CA SER A 173 -12.69 2.57 16.05
C SER A 173 -12.70 2.63 14.53
N GLY A 174 -12.30 1.54 13.88
CA GLY A 174 -12.20 1.45 12.41
C GLY A 174 -10.89 0.81 11.99
N VAL A 175 -10.50 1.03 10.74
CA VAL A 175 -9.28 0.48 10.15
C VAL A 175 -8.07 1.29 10.61
N SER A 176 -7.09 0.66 11.23
CA SER A 176 -5.84 1.31 11.63
C SER A 176 -4.92 1.53 10.43
N LEU A 177 -3.99 2.50 10.56
CA LEU A 177 -2.93 2.72 9.56
C LEU A 177 -2.19 1.43 9.23
N VAL A 178 -1.92 0.62 10.26
CA VAL A 178 -1.27 -0.68 10.16
C VAL A 178 -2.06 -1.68 10.99
N GLU A 179 -2.46 -2.81 10.37
CA GLU A 179 -3.22 -3.89 11.03
C GLU A 179 -2.57 -5.24 10.75
N GLY A 180 -2.09 -5.90 11.79
CA GLY A 180 -1.49 -7.21 11.69
C GLY A 180 -1.33 -7.87 13.05
N GLU A 181 -0.43 -8.84 13.14
CA GLU A 181 -0.16 -9.57 14.37
C GLU A 181 0.49 -8.68 15.44
N GLY A 182 1.11 -7.58 15.01
CA GLY A 182 1.82 -6.64 15.87
C GLY A 182 3.21 -7.13 16.26
N PHE A 183 3.98 -6.23 16.90
CA PHE A 183 5.22 -6.55 17.59
C PHE A 183 4.95 -6.52 19.08
N LYS A 184 5.59 -7.38 19.85
CA LYS A 184 5.43 -7.45 21.30
C LYS A 184 5.96 -6.19 21.99
N ASP A 185 7.07 -5.67 21.46
CA ASP A 185 7.72 -4.44 21.92
C ASP A 185 8.51 -3.79 20.77
N ILE A 186 9.19 -2.66 21.07
CA ILE A 186 10.02 -1.96 20.08
C ILE A 186 11.29 -2.73 19.69
N GLU A 187 11.73 -3.67 20.49
CA GLU A 187 12.95 -4.45 20.22
C GLU A 187 12.68 -5.50 19.12
N GLU A 188 11.46 -6.05 19.09
CA GLU A 188 11.02 -6.97 18.03
C GLU A 188 10.84 -6.31 16.68
N MET A 189 10.69 -4.99 16.61
CA MET A 189 10.54 -4.30 15.31
C MET A 189 11.82 -4.50 14.48
N PRO A 190 11.69 -5.02 13.22
CA PRO A 190 12.85 -5.26 12.36
C PRO A 190 13.41 -3.97 11.73
N PHE A 191 12.89 -2.81 12.10
CA PHE A 191 13.28 -1.50 11.58
C PHE A 191 13.17 -0.41 12.65
N ASN A 192 13.83 0.70 12.38
CA ASN A 192 13.61 1.97 13.06
C ASN A 192 12.99 2.98 12.10
N LEU A 193 12.27 3.96 12.63
CA LEU A 193 11.74 5.07 11.86
C LEU A 193 12.58 6.32 12.15
N LYS A 194 13.28 6.82 11.13
CA LYS A 194 14.04 8.06 11.20
C LYS A 194 13.21 9.22 10.68
N LEU A 195 12.93 10.20 11.52
CA LEU A 195 12.17 11.38 11.13
C LEU A 195 12.93 12.16 10.03
N LEU A 196 12.27 12.34 8.89
CA LEU A 196 12.77 13.13 7.75
C LEU A 196 12.22 14.57 7.77
N GLY A 197 11.02 14.77 8.29
CA GLY A 197 10.44 16.08 8.38
C GLY A 197 9.00 16.10 8.87
N VAL A 198 8.60 17.28 9.32
CA VAL A 198 7.22 17.60 9.73
C VAL A 198 6.83 18.89 9.06
N LYS A 199 5.65 18.94 8.46
CA LYS A 199 5.13 20.12 7.78
C LYS A 199 3.67 20.35 8.15
N LEU A 200 3.33 21.57 8.54
CA LEU A 200 1.93 22.00 8.61
C LEU A 200 1.35 22.02 7.18
N CYS A 201 0.20 21.44 7.00
CA CYS A 201 -0.50 21.48 5.72
C CYS A 201 -0.98 22.91 5.41
N GLU A 202 -0.99 23.25 4.15
CA GLU A 202 -1.46 24.57 3.66
C GLU A 202 -2.91 24.87 4.06
N CYS A 203 -3.70 23.86 4.42
CA CYS A 203 -5.06 24.04 4.99
C CYS A 203 -5.05 24.54 6.43
N GLY A 204 -3.89 24.56 7.12
CA GLY A 204 -3.75 24.97 8.53
C GLY A 204 -4.32 24.00 9.57
N LYS A 205 -4.83 22.82 9.15
CA LYS A 205 -5.55 21.88 10.04
C LYS A 205 -4.91 20.50 10.12
N GLU A 206 -4.02 20.15 9.19
CA GLU A 206 -3.40 18.85 9.07
C GLU A 206 -1.88 18.96 9.22
N VAL A 207 -1.25 17.92 9.72
CA VAL A 207 0.21 17.82 9.83
C VAL A 207 0.70 16.65 9.01
N VAL A 208 1.67 16.90 8.13
CA VAL A 208 2.35 15.86 7.34
C VAL A 208 3.64 15.47 8.00
N VAL A 209 3.80 14.19 8.30
CA VAL A 209 5.01 13.63 8.90
C VAL A 209 5.62 12.62 7.94
N LYS A 210 6.95 12.68 7.77
CA LYS A 210 7.71 11.77 6.92
C LYS A 210 8.77 11.05 7.71
N TYR A 211 8.87 9.74 7.51
CA TYR A 211 9.91 8.89 8.10
C TYR A 211 10.59 8.04 7.04
N ALA A 212 11.92 7.91 7.12
CA ALA A 212 12.62 6.81 6.48
C ALA A 212 12.48 5.54 7.34
N VAL A 213 12.38 4.40 6.69
CA VAL A 213 12.39 3.07 7.32
C VAL A 213 13.81 2.52 7.23
N GLU A 214 14.49 2.42 8.36
CA GLU A 214 15.85 1.89 8.47
C GLU A 214 15.79 0.46 9.00
N CYS A 215 15.95 -0.52 8.12
CA CYS A 215 15.93 -1.94 8.50
C CYS A 215 17.12 -2.29 9.40
N LYS A 216 16.84 -2.94 10.53
CA LYS A 216 17.87 -3.50 11.39
C LYS A 216 18.60 -4.61 10.64
N LYS A 217 19.92 -4.64 10.69
CA LYS A 217 20.70 -5.78 10.17
C LYS A 217 20.37 -6.99 11.04
N VAL A 218 19.95 -8.09 10.42
CA VAL A 218 19.85 -9.36 11.14
C VAL A 218 21.27 -9.77 11.51
N ASP A 219 21.60 -9.71 12.78
CA ASP A 219 22.89 -10.23 13.29
C ASP A 219 22.89 -11.75 13.12
N THR A 220 23.56 -12.24 12.08
CA THR A 220 23.75 -13.66 11.79
C THR A 220 24.66 -14.37 12.81
N LYS A 221 24.94 -13.75 13.96
CA LYS A 221 25.84 -14.29 14.99
C LYS A 221 25.20 -15.35 15.90
N TYR A 222 23.89 -15.53 15.91
CA TYR A 222 23.23 -16.47 16.82
C TYR A 222 22.99 -17.89 16.27
N ASN A 223 23.35 -18.18 15.01
CA ASN A 223 23.21 -19.53 14.44
C ASN A 223 24.49 -20.38 14.50
N ARG A 224 25.40 -20.14 15.47
CA ARG A 224 26.64 -20.94 15.65
C ARG A 224 26.77 -21.53 17.04
N LEU A 225 25.72 -21.82 17.73
CA LEU A 225 25.79 -22.58 18.99
C LEU A 225 24.64 -23.58 19.07
N GLU A 226 24.68 -24.60 18.22
CA GLU A 226 24.09 -25.92 18.46
C GLU A 226 24.67 -26.86 17.39
N ASN A 227 25.84 -27.38 17.68
CA ASN A 227 26.39 -28.65 17.15
C ASN A 227 27.14 -29.32 18.30
#